data_637db75b4a3a73ef05c9d10b76dd3f3e
#
_entry.id   637db75b4a3a73ef05c9d10b76dd3f3e
#
_cell.length_a   1.000
_cell.length_b   1.000
_cell.length_c   1.000
_cell.angle_alpha   90.00
_cell.angle_beta   90.00
_cell.angle_gamma   90.00
#
_symmetry.space_group_name_H-M   'P 1'
#
loop_
_entity.id
_entity.type
_entity.pdbx_description
1 polymer ?
#
loop_
_entity_poly.entity_id
_entity_poly.type
_entity_poly.pdbx_seq_one_letter_code
_entity_poly.pdbx_strand_id
1 'polypeptide(L)'
;MTSDKKETVLVVLQMSGAYDALNTIIPYTDPLYIDNRPVLRVEPERVLAIDEKVGFHPAMAPIKDLYDQGKVAVIQGIGYPKPIRSHFRSMDIWHTAEPEKMVTAGWLGQAIRDLDPHGENVLTAVNFGRGLPRALAAPGVSVASVGNLETYGVLTGIEGQDQRIEALEIFSNMYSQAIGTGPVNDYLSQTGLDALKGADILSTAPQRYSSTVEYAGDLFSQWVKNIAQVHLSDFGTRIFYTGLNPGAFDTHANQPTSFAKLWSEVSNAVSDFYEDLKEHHANKEVVIFMFSEFGRRVKENGSGTDHGSGSVAFVIGDSVKGGLYGEYPSLEPSQLDEGDLQWNNDFRGTYATLLEKWMGLDSKPILEGTFEQFDFIK
;
A
#
# COMPACT_ATOMS: atom_id res chain seq x y z
N MET A 1 6.19 27.57 22.81
CA MET A 1 4.99 26.86 22.40
C MET A 1 5.41 26.03 21.19
N THR A 2 5.84 24.80 21.43
CA THR A 2 6.06 23.82 20.37
C THR A 2 4.68 23.47 19.81
N SER A 3 4.46 23.75 18.55
CA SER A 3 3.27 23.32 17.84
C SER A 3 3.20 21.79 17.96
N ASP A 4 2.13 21.30 18.58
CA ASP A 4 1.75 19.86 18.54
C ASP A 4 1.37 19.49 17.10
N LYS A 5 2.35 19.54 16.20
CA LYS A 5 2.19 19.01 14.87
C LYS A 5 2.31 17.49 15.02
N LYS A 6 1.16 16.81 15.05
CA LYS A 6 1.14 15.35 15.03
C LYS A 6 1.94 14.86 13.84
N GLU A 7 2.63 13.76 14.03
CA GLU A 7 3.50 13.19 13.00
C GLU A 7 2.70 12.60 11.85
N THR A 8 3.16 12.84 10.63
CA THR A 8 2.52 12.33 9.41
C THR A 8 2.70 10.81 9.29
N VAL A 9 1.66 10.12 8.84
CA VAL A 9 1.61 8.67 8.67
C VAL A 9 1.31 8.32 7.21
N LEU A 10 2.08 7.37 6.67
CA LEU A 10 1.87 6.80 5.34
C LEU A 10 1.33 5.38 5.46
N VAL A 11 0.17 5.12 4.86
CA VAL A 11 -0.41 3.78 4.69
C VAL A 11 -0.24 3.36 3.25
N VAL A 12 0.46 2.26 3.01
CA VAL A 12 0.68 1.71 1.67
C VAL A 12 -0.17 0.47 1.48
N LEU A 13 -1.03 0.50 0.45
CA LEU A 13 -1.93 -0.58 0.08
C LEU A 13 -1.51 -1.17 -1.28
N GLN A 14 -0.99 -2.40 -1.26
CA GLN A 14 -0.57 -3.11 -2.46
C GLN A 14 -1.72 -3.95 -3.02
N MET A 15 -2.21 -3.57 -4.20
CA MET A 15 -3.26 -4.28 -4.94
C MET A 15 -2.63 -5.32 -5.88
N SER A 16 -2.15 -6.41 -5.30
CA SER A 16 -1.37 -7.43 -6.02
C SER A 16 -2.15 -8.13 -7.14
N GLY A 17 -1.48 -8.35 -8.27
CA GLY A 17 -2.01 -9.07 -9.42
C GLY A 17 -2.30 -8.17 -10.61
N ALA A 18 -1.78 -6.94 -10.62
CA ALA A 18 -1.87 -6.06 -11.79
C ALA A 18 -3.32 -5.77 -12.21
N TYR A 19 -4.04 -4.97 -11.45
CA TYR A 19 -5.41 -4.64 -11.79
C TYR A 19 -5.54 -3.95 -13.15
N ASP A 20 -6.66 -4.17 -13.81
CA ASP A 20 -6.98 -3.61 -15.11
C ASP A 20 -7.24 -2.10 -15.04
N ALA A 21 -6.25 -1.30 -15.42
CA ALA A 21 -6.33 0.16 -15.38
C ALA A 21 -7.49 0.71 -16.19
N LEU A 22 -7.78 0.12 -17.36
CA LEU A 22 -8.89 0.53 -18.25
C LEU A 22 -10.27 0.28 -17.65
N ASN A 23 -10.40 -0.73 -16.79
CA ASN A 23 -11.63 -1.01 -16.07
C ASN A 23 -11.63 -0.47 -14.62
N THR A 24 -10.53 0.16 -14.19
CA THR A 24 -10.46 0.88 -12.91
C THR A 24 -10.86 2.35 -13.08
N ILE A 25 -10.18 3.06 -13.98
CA ILE A 25 -10.55 4.39 -14.46
C ILE A 25 -10.90 4.24 -15.94
N ILE A 26 -12.18 4.28 -16.24
CA ILE A 26 -12.75 3.84 -17.49
C ILE A 26 -12.88 4.99 -18.47
N PRO A 27 -12.24 4.94 -19.66
CA PRO A 27 -12.42 5.95 -20.69
C PRO A 27 -13.71 5.66 -21.49
N TYR A 28 -14.85 5.78 -20.85
CA TYR A 28 -16.15 5.26 -21.28
C TYR A 28 -16.71 5.89 -22.55
N THR A 29 -16.18 7.03 -23.00
CA THR A 29 -16.54 7.68 -24.26
C THR A 29 -15.56 7.41 -25.40
N ASP A 30 -14.42 6.73 -25.12
CA ASP A 30 -13.43 6.43 -26.13
C ASP A 30 -13.87 5.22 -26.98
N PRO A 31 -14.07 5.38 -28.31
CA PRO A 31 -14.46 4.27 -29.17
C PRO A 31 -13.43 3.14 -29.18
N LEU A 32 -12.13 3.43 -28.98
CA LEU A 32 -11.09 2.41 -28.92
C LEU A 32 -11.21 1.53 -27.67
N TYR A 33 -11.70 2.08 -26.54
CA TYR A 33 -12.03 1.28 -25.38
C TYR A 33 -13.15 0.28 -25.70
N ILE A 34 -14.21 0.75 -26.35
CA ILE A 34 -15.37 -0.07 -26.73
C ILE A 34 -14.94 -1.19 -27.69
N ASP A 35 -14.13 -0.86 -28.70
CA ASP A 35 -13.67 -1.81 -29.72
C ASP A 35 -12.71 -2.88 -29.15
N ASN A 36 -11.84 -2.50 -28.19
CA ASN A 36 -10.89 -3.42 -27.56
C ASN A 36 -11.49 -4.26 -26.42
N ARG A 37 -12.65 -3.87 -25.91
CA ARG A 37 -13.32 -4.51 -24.76
C ARG A 37 -14.77 -4.92 -25.08
N PRO A 38 -15.00 -5.72 -26.15
CA PRO A 38 -16.36 -6.08 -26.55
C PRO A 38 -17.16 -6.84 -25.49
N VAL A 39 -16.49 -7.55 -24.57
CA VAL A 39 -17.10 -8.32 -23.47
C VAL A 39 -16.87 -7.67 -22.11
N LEU A 40 -15.66 -7.14 -21.86
CA LEU A 40 -15.26 -6.65 -20.54
C LEU A 40 -15.59 -5.18 -20.29
N ARG A 41 -16.02 -4.44 -21.32
CA ARG A 41 -16.37 -3.02 -21.13
C ARG A 41 -17.47 -2.87 -20.10
N VAL A 42 -17.38 -1.78 -19.37
CA VAL A 42 -18.46 -1.31 -18.51
C VAL A 42 -19.31 -0.35 -19.33
N GLU A 43 -20.62 -0.59 -19.39
CA GLU A 43 -21.53 0.28 -20.15
C GLU A 43 -21.52 1.70 -19.54
N PRO A 44 -21.54 2.76 -20.38
CA PRO A 44 -21.39 4.15 -19.94
C PRO A 44 -22.35 4.56 -18.82
N GLU A 45 -23.58 4.05 -18.83
CA GLU A 45 -24.62 4.37 -17.85
C GLU A 45 -24.31 3.82 -16.45
N ARG A 46 -23.36 2.88 -16.34
CA ARG A 46 -22.92 2.28 -15.07
C ARG A 46 -21.65 2.92 -14.54
N VAL A 47 -20.90 3.64 -15.36
CA VAL A 47 -19.65 4.27 -14.97
C VAL A 47 -19.92 5.40 -13.98
N LEU A 48 -19.14 5.48 -12.92
CA LEU A 48 -19.18 6.60 -11.98
C LEU A 48 -18.33 7.76 -12.52
N ALA A 49 -18.96 8.60 -13.35
CA ALA A 49 -18.28 9.63 -14.11
C ALA A 49 -17.47 10.60 -13.23
N ILE A 50 -16.25 10.90 -13.65
CA ILE A 50 -15.40 11.97 -13.13
C ILE A 50 -15.63 13.22 -13.98
N ASP A 51 -15.55 13.06 -15.28
CA ASP A 51 -15.77 14.08 -16.28
C ASP A 51 -16.47 13.46 -17.53
N GLU A 52 -16.48 14.17 -18.64
CA GLU A 52 -17.09 13.70 -19.89
C GLU A 52 -16.33 12.55 -20.58
N LYS A 53 -15.14 12.18 -20.11
CA LYS A 53 -14.24 11.21 -20.75
C LYS A 53 -14.02 9.98 -19.91
N VAL A 54 -13.77 10.16 -18.60
CA VAL A 54 -13.34 9.07 -17.72
C VAL A 54 -14.20 8.99 -16.46
N GLY A 55 -14.24 7.80 -15.87
CA GLY A 55 -14.93 7.57 -14.60
C GLY A 55 -14.44 6.32 -13.88
N PHE A 56 -14.83 6.19 -12.64
CA PHE A 56 -14.50 5.03 -11.82
C PHE A 56 -15.37 3.81 -12.19
N HIS A 57 -14.81 2.63 -11.96
CA HIS A 57 -15.56 1.39 -11.99
C HIS A 57 -16.74 1.42 -10.99
N PRO A 58 -17.94 0.88 -11.34
CA PRO A 58 -19.13 0.93 -10.48
C PRO A 58 -18.92 0.40 -9.04
N ALA A 59 -18.04 -0.59 -8.87
CA ALA A 59 -17.74 -1.17 -7.57
C ALA A 59 -16.87 -0.27 -6.67
N MET A 60 -16.40 0.87 -7.18
CA MET A 60 -15.56 1.83 -6.45
C MET A 60 -16.38 3.03 -5.92
N ALA A 61 -17.69 2.90 -5.75
CA ALA A 61 -18.55 4.00 -5.31
C ALA A 61 -18.04 4.68 -4.01
N PRO A 62 -17.63 3.98 -2.94
CA PRO A 62 -17.09 4.63 -1.75
C PRO A 62 -15.81 5.46 -2.00
N ILE A 63 -14.89 4.98 -2.85
CA ILE A 63 -13.71 5.78 -3.24
C ILE A 63 -14.13 6.98 -4.12
N LYS A 64 -15.13 6.80 -5.00
CA LYS A 64 -15.67 7.90 -5.80
C LYS A 64 -16.29 8.99 -4.92
N ASP A 65 -16.99 8.61 -3.85
CA ASP A 65 -17.53 9.56 -2.88
C ASP A 65 -16.43 10.38 -2.18
N LEU A 66 -15.29 9.74 -1.86
CA LEU A 66 -14.11 10.44 -1.35
C LEU A 66 -13.47 11.34 -2.44
N TYR A 67 -13.46 10.90 -3.69
CA TYR A 67 -12.99 11.72 -4.81
C TYR A 67 -13.81 12.98 -4.97
N ASP A 68 -15.13 12.89 -4.90
CA ASP A 68 -16.05 14.03 -5.01
C ASP A 68 -15.89 15.04 -3.85
N GLN A 69 -15.40 14.56 -2.70
CA GLN A 69 -15.00 15.40 -1.58
C GLN A 69 -13.60 16.02 -1.75
N GLY A 70 -12.91 15.77 -2.86
CA GLY A 70 -11.56 16.28 -3.12
C GLY A 70 -10.48 15.61 -2.27
N LYS A 71 -10.67 14.32 -1.90
CA LYS A 71 -9.77 13.54 -1.04
C LYS A 71 -8.95 12.49 -1.78
N VAL A 72 -9.17 12.30 -3.08
CA VAL A 72 -8.50 11.26 -3.88
C VAL A 72 -7.79 11.90 -5.07
N ALA A 73 -6.48 11.73 -5.13
CA ALA A 73 -5.68 11.99 -6.32
C ALA A 73 -5.54 10.69 -7.11
N VAL A 74 -5.91 10.72 -8.38
CA VAL A 74 -5.81 9.61 -9.33
C VAL A 74 -4.61 9.89 -10.23
N ILE A 75 -3.57 9.06 -10.15
CA ILE A 75 -2.34 9.21 -10.94
C ILE A 75 -2.46 8.29 -12.15
N GLN A 76 -2.67 8.88 -13.30
CA GLN A 76 -2.92 8.19 -14.56
C GLN A 76 -1.62 7.80 -15.24
N GLY A 77 -1.60 6.70 -15.99
CA GLY A 77 -0.45 6.26 -16.78
C GLY A 77 0.83 6.02 -15.97
N ILE A 78 0.69 5.57 -14.73
CA ILE A 78 1.84 5.30 -13.86
C ILE A 78 2.56 4.02 -14.29
N GLY A 79 3.89 4.06 -14.25
CA GLY A 79 4.74 2.91 -14.61
C GLY A 79 6.21 3.23 -14.47
N TYR A 80 7.07 2.56 -15.24
CA TYR A 80 8.52 2.74 -15.22
C TYR A 80 9.16 2.38 -16.57
N PRO A 81 10.40 2.85 -16.84
CA PRO A 81 11.12 2.55 -18.09
C PRO A 81 11.36 1.05 -18.28
N LYS A 82 11.15 0.55 -19.52
CA LYS A 82 11.32 -0.87 -19.89
C LYS A 82 10.46 -1.77 -19.02
N PRO A 83 9.12 -1.61 -19.04
CA PRO A 83 8.23 -2.35 -18.17
C PRO A 83 8.34 -3.85 -18.40
N ILE A 84 8.20 -4.62 -17.32
CA ILE A 84 8.31 -6.09 -17.33
C ILE A 84 6.97 -6.68 -16.90
N ARG A 85 6.41 -7.57 -17.74
CA ARG A 85 5.14 -8.26 -17.52
C ARG A 85 5.26 -9.47 -16.56
N SER A 86 6.21 -9.42 -15.63
CA SER A 86 6.40 -10.45 -14.60
C SER A 86 6.05 -9.86 -13.24
N HIS A 87 5.03 -10.38 -12.57
CA HIS A 87 4.63 -9.95 -11.24
C HIS A 87 5.82 -9.90 -10.25
N PHE A 88 6.65 -10.95 -10.25
CA PHE A 88 7.79 -11.02 -9.34
C PHE A 88 8.80 -9.89 -9.56
N ARG A 89 9.21 -9.66 -10.82
CA ARG A 89 10.22 -8.63 -11.10
C ARG A 89 9.63 -7.23 -11.02
N SER A 90 8.42 -7.03 -11.50
CA SER A 90 7.77 -5.72 -11.44
C SER A 90 7.50 -5.32 -9.98
N MET A 91 6.99 -6.25 -9.16
CA MET A 91 6.81 -5.98 -7.73
C MET A 91 8.13 -5.68 -7.04
N ASP A 92 9.21 -6.40 -7.41
CA ASP A 92 10.55 -6.11 -6.91
C ASP A 92 11.00 -4.67 -7.23
N ILE A 93 10.73 -4.21 -8.45
CA ILE A 93 11.01 -2.84 -8.90
C ILE A 93 10.22 -1.82 -8.06
N TRP A 94 8.92 -2.02 -7.86
CA TRP A 94 8.10 -1.14 -7.03
C TRP A 94 8.55 -1.13 -5.56
N HIS A 95 8.98 -2.28 -5.04
CA HIS A 95 9.46 -2.37 -3.66
C HIS A 95 10.81 -1.68 -3.45
N THR A 96 11.66 -1.66 -4.46
CA THR A 96 13.02 -1.13 -4.34
C THR A 96 13.22 0.23 -5.00
N ALA A 97 12.25 0.68 -5.80
CA ALA A 97 12.35 1.85 -6.68
C ALA A 97 13.48 1.74 -7.73
N GLU A 98 13.95 0.51 -8.04
CA GLU A 98 15.12 0.29 -8.90
C GLU A 98 14.79 -0.62 -10.09
N PRO A 99 14.52 -0.05 -11.29
CA PRO A 99 14.14 -0.83 -12.46
C PRO A 99 15.31 -1.52 -13.17
N GLU A 100 16.55 -1.02 -13.04
CA GLU A 100 17.67 -1.48 -13.88
C GLU A 100 18.47 -2.62 -13.26
N LYS A 101 18.67 -2.63 -11.95
CA LYS A 101 19.48 -3.63 -11.23
C LYS A 101 18.68 -4.30 -10.11
N MET A 102 19.20 -5.40 -9.60
CA MET A 102 18.66 -6.08 -8.42
C MET A 102 19.29 -5.49 -7.16
N VAL A 103 18.44 -4.93 -6.29
CA VAL A 103 18.84 -4.42 -4.97
C VAL A 103 18.04 -5.08 -3.87
N THR A 104 18.55 -5.05 -2.65
CA THR A 104 17.95 -5.75 -1.51
C THR A 104 17.17 -4.83 -0.57
N ALA A 105 17.55 -3.55 -0.51
CA ALA A 105 16.88 -2.57 0.34
C ALA A 105 15.63 -2.02 -0.36
N GLY A 106 14.50 -2.02 0.36
CA GLY A 106 13.26 -1.42 -0.06
C GLY A 106 13.22 0.09 0.23
N TRP A 107 12.48 0.84 -0.58
CA TRP A 107 12.37 2.28 -0.43
C TRP A 107 11.77 2.71 0.92
N LEU A 108 10.76 1.98 1.42
CA LEU A 108 10.20 2.23 2.74
C LEU A 108 11.16 1.83 3.86
N GLY A 109 11.92 0.73 3.69
CA GLY A 109 12.95 0.34 4.64
C GLY A 109 14.01 1.42 4.81
N GLN A 110 14.42 2.08 3.72
CA GLN A 110 15.32 3.23 3.78
C GLN A 110 14.66 4.45 4.44
N ALA A 111 13.36 4.71 4.13
CA ALA A 111 12.60 5.78 4.78
C ALA A 111 12.46 5.55 6.30
N ILE A 112 12.21 4.31 6.74
CA ILE A 112 12.14 3.95 8.17
C ILE A 112 13.47 4.26 8.87
N ARG A 113 14.59 3.90 8.26
CA ARG A 113 15.92 4.20 8.81
C ARG A 113 16.15 5.72 8.98
N ASP A 114 15.65 6.54 8.06
CA ASP A 114 15.81 7.98 8.13
C ASP A 114 14.82 8.62 9.12
N LEU A 115 13.65 8.00 9.35
CA LEU A 115 12.67 8.41 10.37
C LEU A 115 13.12 8.07 11.80
N ASP A 116 13.79 6.94 11.96
CA ASP A 116 14.25 6.42 13.26
C ASP A 116 15.70 5.91 13.13
N PRO A 117 16.69 6.81 12.99
CA PRO A 117 18.08 6.46 12.73
C PRO A 117 18.76 5.71 13.88
N HIS A 118 18.18 5.74 15.06
CA HIS A 118 18.70 5.05 16.25
C HIS A 118 17.95 3.77 16.59
N GLY A 119 16.85 3.46 15.88
CA GLY A 119 16.03 2.28 16.15
C GLY A 119 15.34 2.32 17.53
N GLU A 120 14.94 3.52 17.98
CA GLU A 120 14.35 3.70 19.31
C GLU A 120 12.92 3.15 19.38
N ASN A 121 12.19 3.20 18.26
CA ASN A 121 10.83 2.70 18.18
C ASN A 121 10.73 1.46 17.27
N VAL A 122 10.62 0.28 17.85
CA VAL A 122 10.46 -1.00 17.12
C VAL A 122 9.16 -1.09 16.29
N LEU A 123 8.25 -0.12 16.46
CA LEU A 123 6.98 0.00 15.76
C LEU A 123 6.93 1.22 14.81
N THR A 124 8.06 1.81 14.45
CA THR A 124 8.12 2.88 13.43
C THR A 124 7.42 2.48 12.15
N ALA A 125 7.45 1.18 11.81
CA ALA A 125 6.65 0.61 10.73
C ALA A 125 6.02 -0.73 11.13
N VAL A 126 4.80 -0.96 10.64
CA VAL A 126 4.05 -2.20 10.85
C VAL A 126 3.46 -2.69 9.52
N ASN A 127 3.66 -3.98 9.23
CA ASN A 127 3.02 -4.67 8.11
C ASN A 127 1.90 -5.58 8.62
N PHE A 128 0.72 -5.48 8.01
CA PHE A 128 -0.35 -6.45 8.20
C PHE A 128 -0.45 -7.36 7.00
N GLY A 129 -0.12 -8.64 7.19
CA GLY A 129 -0.06 -9.63 6.13
C GLY A 129 0.90 -10.76 6.44
N ARG A 130 1.06 -11.68 5.49
CA ARG A 130 1.98 -12.81 5.63
C ARG A 130 3.35 -12.44 5.06
N GLY A 131 4.38 -12.59 5.89
CA GLY A 131 5.76 -12.27 5.52
C GLY A 131 6.04 -10.77 5.50
N LEU A 132 7.30 -10.41 5.34
CA LEU A 132 7.73 -9.01 5.25
C LEU A 132 7.91 -8.62 3.79
N PRO A 133 7.13 -7.64 3.27
CA PRO A 133 7.35 -7.09 1.92
C PRO A 133 8.75 -6.50 1.79
N ARG A 134 9.41 -6.74 0.63
CA ARG A 134 10.75 -6.18 0.38
C ARG A 134 10.76 -4.66 0.48
N ALA A 135 9.67 -3.98 0.19
CA ALA A 135 9.54 -2.53 0.34
C ALA A 135 9.95 -2.03 1.72
N LEU A 136 9.67 -2.81 2.77
CA LEU A 136 9.98 -2.48 4.17
C LEU A 136 11.35 -2.98 4.64
N ALA A 137 12.03 -3.80 3.85
CA ALA A 137 13.28 -4.42 4.27
C ALA A 137 14.48 -3.50 4.00
N ALA A 138 15.28 -3.22 5.02
CA ALA A 138 16.59 -2.58 4.89
C ALA A 138 17.53 -3.07 6.01
N PRO A 139 18.87 -3.07 5.79
CA PRO A 139 19.81 -3.43 6.84
C PRO A 139 19.66 -2.55 8.08
N GLY A 140 19.56 -3.18 9.25
CA GLY A 140 19.44 -2.50 10.54
C GLY A 140 18.05 -1.91 10.83
N VAL A 141 17.04 -2.24 10.06
CA VAL A 141 15.65 -1.79 10.27
C VAL A 141 14.81 -2.93 10.78
N SER A 142 14.11 -2.71 11.89
CA SER A 142 13.14 -3.64 12.46
C SER A 142 11.72 -3.25 12.02
N VAL A 143 10.94 -4.22 11.53
CA VAL A 143 9.54 -4.03 11.15
C VAL A 143 8.70 -5.17 11.69
N ALA A 144 7.64 -4.87 12.42
CA ALA A 144 6.68 -5.87 12.86
C ALA A 144 5.81 -6.33 11.66
N SER A 145 5.78 -7.64 11.39
CA SER A 145 4.92 -8.23 10.36
C SER A 145 3.87 -9.12 11.01
N VAL A 146 2.61 -8.67 10.95
CA VAL A 146 1.51 -9.19 11.76
C VAL A 146 0.50 -9.89 10.85
N GLY A 147 0.35 -11.20 10.99
CA GLY A 147 -0.68 -11.96 10.26
C GLY A 147 -2.06 -11.84 10.89
N ASN A 148 -2.11 -11.81 12.23
CA ASN A 148 -3.32 -11.62 13.03
C ASN A 148 -2.94 -10.90 14.32
N LEU A 149 -3.54 -9.73 14.56
CA LEU A 149 -3.20 -8.88 15.70
C LEU A 149 -3.62 -9.49 17.05
N GLU A 150 -4.74 -10.20 17.09
CA GLU A 150 -5.25 -10.82 18.34
C GLU A 150 -4.35 -11.96 18.83
N THR A 151 -3.71 -12.67 17.90
CA THR A 151 -2.82 -13.80 18.20
C THR A 151 -1.35 -13.47 17.98
N TYR A 152 -1.03 -12.18 17.69
CA TYR A 152 0.33 -11.75 17.48
C TYR A 152 1.11 -11.75 18.79
N GLY A 153 2.30 -12.31 18.77
CA GLY A 153 3.18 -12.32 19.93
C GLY A 153 4.09 -13.55 19.95
N VAL A 154 5.08 -13.48 20.83
CA VAL A 154 5.96 -14.59 21.12
C VAL A 154 5.28 -15.48 22.19
N LEU A 155 5.28 -16.80 21.97
CA LEU A 155 4.76 -17.78 22.94
C LEU A 155 3.25 -17.64 23.23
N THR A 156 2.45 -17.23 22.24
CA THR A 156 0.99 -17.06 22.37
C THR A 156 0.26 -18.36 22.70
N GLY A 157 0.86 -19.54 22.46
CA GLY A 157 0.29 -20.85 22.85
C GLY A 157 0.42 -21.18 24.35
N ILE A 158 1.05 -20.31 25.15
CA ILE A 158 1.15 -20.49 26.61
C ILE A 158 0.04 -19.66 27.28
N GLU A 159 -1.04 -20.35 27.72
CA GLU A 159 -2.20 -19.70 28.32
C GLU A 159 -1.96 -19.25 29.78
N GLY A 160 -1.06 -19.92 30.52
CA GLY A 160 -0.72 -19.58 31.88
C GLY A 160 0.15 -18.35 31.99
N GLN A 161 -0.33 -17.29 32.65
CA GLN A 161 0.41 -16.00 32.76
C GLN A 161 1.80 -16.19 33.37
N ASP A 162 1.92 -16.95 34.46
CA ASP A 162 3.21 -17.22 35.12
C ASP A 162 4.16 -18.01 34.20
N GLN A 163 3.65 -19.04 33.53
CA GLN A 163 4.41 -19.85 32.58
C GLN A 163 4.87 -19.03 31.37
N ARG A 164 4.04 -18.10 30.92
CA ARG A 164 4.40 -17.18 29.82
C ARG A 164 5.50 -16.22 30.24
N ILE A 165 5.42 -15.65 31.46
CA ILE A 165 6.47 -14.79 32.01
C ILE A 165 7.80 -15.54 32.08
N GLU A 166 7.81 -16.74 32.65
CA GLU A 166 9.02 -17.58 32.75
C GLU A 166 9.60 -17.89 31.34
N ALA A 167 8.74 -18.26 30.39
CA ALA A 167 9.16 -18.54 29.03
C ALA A 167 9.68 -17.29 28.28
N LEU A 168 9.10 -16.10 28.53
CA LEU A 168 9.58 -14.83 27.99
C LEU A 168 10.91 -14.42 28.62
N GLU A 169 11.14 -14.69 29.91
CA GLU A 169 12.43 -14.51 30.56
C GLU A 169 13.51 -15.42 29.96
N ILE A 170 13.19 -16.70 29.72
CA ILE A 170 14.09 -17.63 29.04
C ILE A 170 14.41 -17.12 27.63
N PHE A 171 13.40 -16.74 26.85
CA PHE A 171 13.55 -16.20 25.50
C PHE A 171 14.43 -14.95 25.51
N SER A 172 14.14 -13.99 26.40
CA SER A 172 14.94 -12.76 26.57
C SER A 172 16.39 -13.09 26.94
N ASN A 173 16.62 -14.03 27.84
CA ASN A 173 17.97 -14.45 28.22
C ASN A 173 18.71 -15.15 27.07
N MET A 174 18.03 -15.93 26.24
CA MET A 174 18.62 -16.54 25.05
C MET A 174 19.11 -15.49 24.04
N TYR A 175 18.38 -14.40 23.89
CA TYR A 175 18.73 -13.32 22.96
C TYR A 175 19.60 -12.22 23.60
N SER A 176 19.61 -12.06 24.93
CA SER A 176 20.38 -11.00 25.60
C SER A 176 21.84 -11.39 25.91
N GLN A 177 22.15 -12.67 26.01
CA GLN A 177 23.47 -13.10 26.50
C GLN A 177 24.32 -13.89 25.54
N ALA A 178 23.98 -14.19 24.33
CA ALA A 178 24.99 -14.99 23.73
C ALA A 178 24.66 -16.13 22.81
N ILE A 179 24.33 -15.80 21.72
CA ILE A 179 24.66 -16.71 20.64
C ILE A 179 26.09 -16.43 20.13
N GLY A 180 27.06 -16.25 21.05
CA GLY A 180 28.45 -15.91 20.75
C GLY A 180 28.76 -14.41 20.72
N THR A 181 29.96 -14.04 20.32
CA THR A 181 30.40 -12.64 20.18
C THR A 181 30.57 -12.30 18.72
N GLY A 182 30.03 -11.15 18.28
CA GLY A 182 30.24 -10.62 16.93
C GLY A 182 28.99 -10.00 16.30
N PRO A 183 29.16 -9.23 15.20
CA PRO A 183 28.09 -8.40 14.61
C PRO A 183 26.83 -9.16 14.22
N VAL A 184 26.96 -10.42 13.78
CA VAL A 184 25.81 -11.26 13.40
C VAL A 184 24.99 -11.66 14.64
N ASN A 185 25.65 -12.01 15.72
CA ASN A 185 24.99 -12.42 16.95
C ASN A 185 24.34 -11.22 17.65
N ASP A 186 25.02 -10.07 17.65
CA ASP A 186 24.46 -8.83 18.17
C ASP A 186 23.19 -8.43 17.41
N TYR A 187 23.23 -8.54 16.06
CA TYR A 187 22.06 -8.30 15.21
C TYR A 187 20.90 -9.26 15.49
N LEU A 188 21.17 -10.57 15.60
CA LEU A 188 20.14 -11.57 15.91
C LEU A 188 19.55 -11.37 17.31
N SER A 189 20.37 -11.03 18.30
CA SER A 189 19.93 -10.73 19.65
C SER A 189 19.02 -9.53 19.68
N GLN A 190 19.43 -8.42 19.04
CA GLN A 190 18.61 -7.20 18.96
C GLN A 190 17.28 -7.47 18.23
N THR A 191 17.31 -8.16 17.09
CA THR A 191 16.10 -8.50 16.32
C THR A 191 15.12 -9.34 17.16
N GLY A 192 15.61 -10.29 17.95
CA GLY A 192 14.76 -11.10 18.81
C GLY A 192 14.11 -10.30 19.94
N LEU A 193 14.85 -9.39 20.57
CA LEU A 193 14.33 -8.50 21.61
C LEU A 193 13.33 -7.49 21.03
N ASP A 194 13.60 -6.93 19.86
CA ASP A 194 12.70 -6.01 19.17
C ASP A 194 11.38 -6.69 18.80
N ALA A 195 11.44 -7.93 18.29
CA ALA A 195 10.26 -8.72 17.98
C ALA A 195 9.39 -8.99 19.22
N LEU A 196 10.03 -9.30 20.36
CA LEU A 196 9.34 -9.50 21.62
C LEU A 196 8.67 -8.22 22.11
N LYS A 197 9.41 -7.12 22.16
CA LYS A 197 8.91 -5.80 22.60
C LYS A 197 7.77 -5.32 21.69
N GLY A 198 7.94 -5.42 20.38
CA GLY A 198 6.92 -5.04 19.40
C GLY A 198 5.63 -5.86 19.54
N ALA A 199 5.76 -7.16 19.79
CA ALA A 199 4.62 -8.05 19.99
C ALA A 199 3.81 -7.69 21.23
N ASP A 200 4.48 -7.43 22.34
CA ASP A 200 3.81 -7.08 23.60
C ASP A 200 3.06 -5.73 23.49
N ILE A 201 3.65 -4.73 22.84
CA ILE A 201 2.99 -3.44 22.63
C ILE A 201 1.77 -3.61 21.70
N LEU A 202 1.93 -4.26 20.55
CA LEU A 202 0.88 -4.43 19.56
C LEU A 202 -0.33 -5.22 20.08
N SER A 203 -0.11 -6.20 20.97
CA SER A 203 -1.17 -6.98 21.59
C SER A 203 -2.14 -6.14 22.43
N THR A 204 -1.75 -4.93 22.81
CA THR A 204 -2.61 -4.02 23.57
C THR A 204 -3.51 -3.15 22.70
N ALA A 205 -3.24 -3.05 21.39
CA ALA A 205 -3.98 -2.17 20.48
C ALA A 205 -5.50 -2.46 20.42
N PRO A 206 -5.97 -3.72 20.30
CA PRO A 206 -7.40 -4.01 20.27
C PRO A 206 -8.14 -3.57 21.53
N GLN A 207 -7.46 -3.57 22.68
CA GLN A 207 -8.06 -3.18 23.98
C GLN A 207 -8.16 -1.65 24.16
N ARG A 208 -7.36 -0.89 23.42
CA ARG A 208 -7.35 0.58 23.45
C ARG A 208 -8.27 1.21 22.42
N TYR A 209 -8.72 0.39 21.47
CA TYR A 209 -9.51 0.82 20.33
C TYR A 209 -11.01 0.64 20.58
N SER A 210 -11.78 1.65 20.21
CA SER A 210 -13.23 1.57 20.10
C SER A 210 -13.68 2.47 18.94
N SER A 211 -14.57 2.00 18.10
CA SER A 211 -15.13 2.77 16.97
C SER A 211 -16.55 2.35 16.71
N THR A 212 -17.36 3.26 16.16
CA THR A 212 -18.70 2.97 15.66
C THR A 212 -18.68 2.44 14.24
N VAL A 213 -17.53 2.49 13.55
CA VAL A 213 -17.37 2.00 12.18
C VAL A 213 -17.21 0.48 12.18
N GLU A 214 -18.07 -0.19 11.41
CA GLU A 214 -18.07 -1.64 11.25
C GLU A 214 -17.33 -2.01 9.96
N TYR A 215 -16.15 -2.64 10.10
CA TYR A 215 -15.41 -3.19 8.97
C TYR A 215 -15.94 -4.55 8.54
N ALA A 216 -15.96 -4.80 7.24
CA ALA A 216 -16.35 -6.11 6.72
C ALA A 216 -15.45 -7.25 7.24
N GLY A 217 -15.99 -8.48 7.23
CA GLY A 217 -15.31 -9.67 7.76
C GLY A 217 -14.25 -10.29 6.82
N ASP A 218 -14.03 -9.74 5.63
CA ASP A 218 -12.98 -10.20 4.75
C ASP A 218 -11.57 -9.83 5.29
N LEU A 219 -10.57 -10.58 4.85
CA LEU A 219 -9.22 -10.48 5.39
C LEU A 219 -8.58 -9.09 5.18
N PHE A 220 -8.83 -8.48 4.02
CA PHE A 220 -8.27 -7.16 3.72
C PHE A 220 -8.87 -6.07 4.60
N SER A 221 -10.19 -6.06 4.75
CA SER A 221 -10.91 -5.13 5.64
C SER A 221 -10.45 -5.28 7.10
N GLN A 222 -10.20 -6.53 7.55
CA GLN A 222 -9.66 -6.75 8.89
C GLN A 222 -8.22 -6.27 9.06
N TRP A 223 -7.36 -6.40 8.05
CA TRP A 223 -6.01 -5.82 8.11
C TRP A 223 -6.04 -4.29 8.13
N VAL A 224 -6.92 -3.67 7.36
CA VAL A 224 -7.11 -2.21 7.38
C VAL A 224 -7.66 -1.75 8.75
N LYS A 225 -8.59 -2.49 9.36
CA LYS A 225 -9.01 -2.26 10.75
C LYS A 225 -7.85 -2.34 11.74
N ASN A 226 -6.97 -3.32 11.58
CA ASN A 226 -5.80 -3.47 12.45
C ASN A 226 -4.85 -2.26 12.32
N ILE A 227 -4.73 -1.67 11.12
CA ILE A 227 -4.00 -0.40 10.94
C ILE A 227 -4.64 0.71 11.78
N ALA A 228 -5.99 0.86 11.73
CA ALA A 228 -6.69 1.84 12.55
C ALA A 228 -6.44 1.61 14.05
N GLN A 229 -6.54 0.37 14.54
CA GLN A 229 -6.31 0.01 15.93
C GLN A 229 -4.90 0.42 16.41
N VAL A 230 -3.87 0.13 15.62
CA VAL A 230 -2.49 0.43 15.98
C VAL A 230 -2.21 1.94 15.88
N HIS A 231 -2.69 2.60 14.82
CA HIS A 231 -2.51 4.04 14.65
C HIS A 231 -3.20 4.84 15.79
N LEU A 232 -4.44 4.51 16.10
CA LEU A 232 -5.22 5.19 17.15
C LEU A 232 -4.74 4.84 18.58
N SER A 233 -3.89 3.83 18.73
CA SER A 233 -3.24 3.50 20.02
C SER A 233 -2.02 4.36 20.31
N ASP A 234 -1.57 5.21 19.39
CA ASP A 234 -0.47 6.18 19.55
C ASP A 234 0.88 5.53 19.94
N PHE A 235 1.27 4.50 19.17
CA PHE A 235 2.56 3.81 19.36
C PHE A 235 3.72 4.46 18.59
N GLY A 236 3.48 5.61 17.96
CA GLY A 236 4.48 6.32 17.16
C GLY A 236 4.77 5.65 15.81
N THR A 237 3.84 4.83 15.30
CA THR A 237 3.99 4.19 13.99
C THR A 237 3.80 5.22 12.87
N ARG A 238 4.77 5.30 11.97
CA ARG A 238 4.83 6.27 10.87
C ARG A 238 4.49 5.65 9.51
N ILE A 239 4.71 4.35 9.35
CA ILE A 239 4.48 3.63 8.09
C ILE A 239 3.69 2.36 8.37
N PHE A 240 2.57 2.21 7.67
CA PHE A 240 1.81 0.97 7.62
C PHE A 240 1.84 0.39 6.21
N TYR A 241 1.88 -0.92 6.14
CA TYR A 241 1.80 -1.65 4.88
C TYR A 241 0.82 -2.80 4.98
N THR A 242 0.00 -2.96 3.97
CA THR A 242 -0.82 -4.16 3.76
C THR A 242 -1.15 -4.31 2.29
N GLY A 243 -1.80 -5.39 1.91
CA GLY A 243 -2.23 -5.60 0.55
C GLY A 243 -3.08 -6.84 0.38
N LEU A 244 -3.63 -6.99 -0.80
CA LEU A 244 -4.35 -8.20 -1.17
C LEU A 244 -3.38 -9.39 -1.31
N ASN A 245 -3.93 -10.60 -1.20
CA ASN A 245 -3.16 -11.81 -1.45
C ASN A 245 -2.46 -11.74 -2.81
N PRO A 246 -1.24 -12.32 -2.94
CA PRO A 246 -0.52 -12.33 -4.20
C PRO A 246 -1.39 -12.86 -5.36
N GLY A 247 -1.46 -12.09 -6.45
CA GLY A 247 -2.24 -12.45 -7.63
C GLY A 247 -3.75 -12.25 -7.53
N ALA A 248 -4.27 -11.55 -6.50
CA ALA A 248 -5.71 -11.34 -6.35
C ALA A 248 -6.35 -10.71 -7.60
N PHE A 249 -5.73 -9.67 -8.16
CA PHE A 249 -6.19 -9.01 -9.39
C PHE A 249 -5.69 -9.65 -10.69
N ASP A 250 -5.03 -10.80 -10.65
CA ASP A 250 -4.52 -11.51 -11.84
C ASP A 250 -5.66 -12.19 -12.62
N THR A 251 -6.56 -11.38 -13.14
CA THR A 251 -7.85 -11.80 -13.72
C THR A 251 -7.74 -12.14 -15.20
N HIS A 252 -7.01 -13.21 -15.53
CA HIS A 252 -6.97 -13.74 -16.90
C HIS A 252 -8.30 -14.33 -17.37
N ALA A 253 -9.19 -14.68 -16.45
CA ALA A 253 -10.52 -15.22 -16.73
C ALA A 253 -11.53 -14.77 -15.68
N ASN A 254 -12.81 -14.75 -16.06
CA ASN A 254 -13.93 -14.34 -15.19
C ASN A 254 -13.72 -12.95 -14.54
N GLN A 255 -13.02 -12.08 -15.25
CA GLN A 255 -12.63 -10.76 -14.73
C GLN A 255 -13.81 -9.93 -14.23
N PRO A 256 -14.95 -9.78 -14.93
CA PRO A 256 -16.00 -8.86 -14.47
C PRO A 256 -16.49 -9.14 -13.05
N THR A 257 -16.66 -10.42 -12.70
CA THR A 257 -17.14 -10.82 -11.37
C THR A 257 -16.05 -10.67 -10.29
N SER A 258 -14.87 -11.20 -10.56
CA SER A 258 -13.76 -11.16 -9.60
C SER A 258 -13.27 -9.74 -9.33
N PHE A 259 -13.15 -8.95 -10.39
CA PHE A 259 -12.70 -7.56 -10.34
C PHE A 259 -13.68 -6.65 -9.57
N ALA A 260 -14.98 -6.78 -9.87
CA ALA A 260 -16.00 -6.02 -9.17
C ALA A 260 -16.04 -6.36 -7.67
N LYS A 261 -15.91 -7.66 -7.31
CA LYS A 261 -15.85 -8.09 -5.92
C LYS A 261 -14.64 -7.47 -5.20
N LEU A 262 -13.44 -7.60 -5.78
CA LEU A 262 -12.21 -7.08 -5.19
C LEU A 262 -12.26 -5.56 -5.00
N TRP A 263 -12.72 -4.81 -6.03
CA TRP A 263 -12.87 -3.37 -5.89
C TRP A 263 -13.92 -2.95 -4.88
N SER A 264 -15.00 -3.73 -4.73
CA SER A 264 -15.99 -3.48 -3.68
C SER A 264 -15.39 -3.67 -2.28
N GLU A 265 -14.64 -4.77 -2.05
CA GLU A 265 -13.96 -5.04 -0.78
C GLU A 265 -12.94 -3.93 -0.45
N VAL A 266 -12.07 -3.59 -1.41
CA VAL A 266 -11.05 -2.54 -1.24
C VAL A 266 -11.68 -1.17 -1.01
N SER A 267 -12.68 -0.82 -1.82
CA SER A 267 -13.31 0.50 -1.77
C SER A 267 -14.05 0.73 -0.46
N ASN A 268 -14.77 -0.28 0.03
CA ASN A 268 -15.42 -0.23 1.34
C ASN A 268 -14.38 -0.11 2.46
N ALA A 269 -13.36 -0.97 2.47
CA ALA A 269 -12.32 -0.95 3.51
C ALA A 269 -11.59 0.40 3.61
N VAL A 270 -11.29 1.03 2.47
CA VAL A 270 -10.66 2.37 2.42
C VAL A 270 -11.60 3.44 2.95
N SER A 271 -12.88 3.37 2.59
CA SER A 271 -13.90 4.32 3.09
C SER A 271 -14.15 4.15 4.58
N ASP A 272 -14.28 2.90 5.06
CA ASP A 272 -14.46 2.59 6.48
C ASP A 272 -13.26 3.11 7.30
N PHE A 273 -12.05 2.90 6.81
CA PHE A 273 -10.83 3.41 7.44
C PHE A 273 -10.80 4.94 7.50
N TYR A 274 -11.19 5.61 6.41
CA TYR A 274 -11.26 7.06 6.39
C TYR A 274 -12.28 7.60 7.39
N GLU A 275 -13.47 7.02 7.47
CA GLU A 275 -14.52 7.44 8.42
C GLU A 275 -14.12 7.14 9.88
N ASP A 276 -13.43 6.02 10.12
CA ASP A 276 -12.89 5.66 11.44
C ASP A 276 -11.85 6.69 11.92
N LEU A 277 -10.89 7.03 11.05
CA LEU A 277 -9.91 8.09 11.33
C LEU A 277 -10.60 9.44 11.60
N LYS A 278 -11.65 9.75 10.86
CA LYS A 278 -12.42 10.98 11.01
C LYS A 278 -13.21 11.02 12.32
N GLU A 279 -13.81 9.90 12.74
CA GLU A 279 -14.45 9.74 14.04
C GLU A 279 -13.49 10.12 15.18
N HIS A 280 -12.22 9.72 15.04
CA HIS A 280 -11.17 9.95 16.02
C HIS A 280 -10.34 11.24 15.79
N HIS A 281 -10.72 12.09 14.84
CA HIS A 281 -10.01 13.31 14.47
C HIS A 281 -8.54 13.09 14.03
N ALA A 282 -8.22 11.91 13.51
CA ALA A 282 -6.90 11.48 13.05
C ALA A 282 -6.74 11.51 11.52
N ASN A 283 -7.78 11.85 10.77
CA ASN A 283 -7.82 11.81 9.30
C ASN A 283 -6.84 12.78 8.60
N LYS A 284 -6.37 13.82 9.28
CA LYS A 284 -5.40 14.79 8.73
C LYS A 284 -3.95 14.30 8.79
N GLU A 285 -3.68 13.30 9.61
CA GLU A 285 -2.34 12.77 9.87
C GLU A 285 -1.97 11.62 8.93
N VAL A 286 -2.95 11.07 8.22
CA VAL A 286 -2.80 9.86 7.41
C VAL A 286 -3.00 10.15 5.93
N VAL A 287 -2.08 9.66 5.12
CA VAL A 287 -2.20 9.55 3.66
C VAL A 287 -2.07 8.09 3.28
N ILE A 288 -3.00 7.63 2.45
CA ILE A 288 -3.01 6.29 1.87
C ILE A 288 -2.44 6.36 0.46
N PHE A 289 -1.50 5.49 0.14
CA PHE A 289 -1.02 5.25 -1.21
C PHE A 289 -1.41 3.85 -1.66
N MET A 290 -2.15 3.74 -2.77
CA MET A 290 -2.64 2.48 -3.32
C MET A 290 -2.14 2.28 -4.73
N PHE A 291 -1.51 1.11 -5.02
CA PHE A 291 -0.89 0.80 -6.30
C PHE A 291 -0.97 -0.68 -6.66
N SER A 292 -0.72 -0.97 -7.92
CA SER A 292 -0.40 -2.30 -8.42
C SER A 292 0.86 -2.28 -9.27
N GLU A 293 1.45 -3.45 -9.50
CA GLU A 293 2.77 -3.61 -10.11
C GLU A 293 2.86 -3.25 -11.59
N PHE A 294 1.74 -3.36 -12.35
CA PHE A 294 1.55 -2.90 -13.73
C PHE A 294 0.06 -2.93 -14.10
N GLY A 295 -0.29 -2.49 -15.30
CA GLY A 295 -1.64 -2.58 -15.86
C GLY A 295 -1.85 -3.83 -16.73
N ARG A 296 -3.01 -3.90 -17.37
CA ARG A 296 -3.38 -4.99 -18.27
C ARG A 296 -3.34 -4.54 -19.73
N ARG A 297 -3.29 -5.51 -20.66
CA ARG A 297 -3.37 -5.25 -22.08
C ARG A 297 -4.62 -4.45 -22.42
N VAL A 298 -4.51 -3.58 -23.42
CA VAL A 298 -5.65 -2.81 -23.95
C VAL A 298 -6.71 -3.77 -24.48
N LYS A 299 -6.31 -4.77 -25.27
CA LYS A 299 -7.23 -5.77 -25.83
C LYS A 299 -7.52 -6.88 -24.82
N GLU A 300 -8.80 -7.20 -24.62
CA GLU A 300 -9.23 -8.34 -23.81
C GLU A 300 -8.91 -9.69 -24.50
N ASN A 301 -8.89 -10.78 -23.71
CA ASN A 301 -8.75 -12.15 -24.21
C ASN A 301 -10.07 -12.92 -24.27
N GLY A 302 -11.20 -12.23 -24.09
CA GLY A 302 -12.57 -12.78 -24.16
C GLY A 302 -13.25 -12.94 -22.80
N SER A 303 -12.55 -13.20 -21.70
CA SER A 303 -13.14 -13.28 -20.36
C SER A 303 -12.29 -12.60 -19.27
N GLY A 304 -11.12 -12.12 -19.64
CA GLY A 304 -10.16 -11.43 -18.79
C GLY A 304 -9.15 -10.70 -19.65
N THR A 305 -8.01 -10.38 -19.04
CA THR A 305 -6.94 -9.61 -19.67
C THR A 305 -5.57 -10.20 -19.36
N ASP A 306 -4.66 -10.12 -20.32
CA ASP A 306 -3.28 -10.51 -20.14
C ASP A 306 -2.45 -9.36 -19.53
N HIS A 307 -1.23 -9.67 -19.08
CA HIS A 307 -0.31 -8.69 -18.50
C HIS A 307 0.04 -7.59 -19.49
N GLY A 308 0.00 -6.35 -19.01
CA GLY A 308 0.33 -5.14 -19.75
C GLY A 308 1.40 -4.30 -19.06
N SER A 309 1.29 -2.97 -19.16
CA SER A 309 2.32 -2.04 -18.69
C SER A 309 1.73 -0.87 -17.91
N GLY A 310 1.38 0.25 -18.54
CA GLY A 310 0.87 1.44 -17.89
C GLY A 310 -0.36 1.18 -17.01
N SER A 311 -0.38 1.75 -15.81
CA SER A 311 -1.40 1.54 -14.80
C SER A 311 -1.95 2.86 -14.26
N VAL A 312 -2.72 2.79 -13.21
CA VAL A 312 -3.22 3.93 -12.42
C VAL A 312 -2.86 3.69 -10.95
N ALA A 313 -2.66 4.74 -10.17
CA ALA A 313 -2.48 4.65 -8.72
C ALA A 313 -3.32 5.73 -8.02
N PHE A 314 -3.49 5.58 -6.71
CA PHE A 314 -4.32 6.48 -5.93
C PHE A 314 -3.57 6.97 -4.70
N VAL A 315 -3.74 8.27 -4.38
CA VAL A 315 -3.34 8.85 -3.10
C VAL A 315 -4.58 9.43 -2.44
N ILE A 316 -4.85 9.03 -1.20
CA ILE A 316 -6.13 9.31 -0.53
C ILE A 316 -5.87 9.90 0.85
N GLY A 317 -6.59 10.97 1.22
CA GLY A 317 -6.52 11.58 2.55
C GLY A 317 -6.97 13.03 2.58
N ASP A 318 -7.16 13.57 3.77
CA ASP A 318 -7.55 14.98 3.95
C ASP A 318 -6.49 15.97 3.49
N SER A 319 -5.24 15.60 3.63
CA SER A 319 -4.08 16.39 3.20
C SER A 319 -3.79 16.26 1.70
N VAL A 320 -4.64 15.53 0.95
CA VAL A 320 -4.52 15.33 -0.49
C VAL A 320 -5.38 16.36 -1.23
N LYS A 321 -4.83 16.96 -2.28
CA LYS A 321 -5.60 17.66 -3.31
C LYS A 321 -6.16 16.60 -4.26
N GLY A 322 -7.46 16.37 -4.22
CA GLY A 322 -8.12 15.45 -5.13
C GLY A 322 -8.10 15.94 -6.58
N GLY A 323 -8.21 15.00 -7.50
CA GLY A 323 -8.26 15.26 -8.94
C GLY A 323 -7.51 14.22 -9.76
N LEU A 324 -7.49 14.43 -11.09
CA LEU A 324 -6.71 13.64 -12.03
C LEU A 324 -5.30 14.23 -12.16
N TYR A 325 -4.28 13.40 -12.09
CA TYR A 325 -2.87 13.77 -12.23
C TYR A 325 -2.24 12.98 -13.38
N GLY A 326 -1.47 13.68 -14.20
CA GLY A 326 -0.96 13.15 -15.46
C GLY A 326 -2.03 13.06 -16.54
N GLU A 327 -1.62 12.69 -17.74
CA GLU A 327 -2.52 12.47 -18.87
C GLU A 327 -2.99 11.02 -18.88
N TYR A 328 -4.25 10.80 -19.29
CA TYR A 328 -4.72 9.45 -19.54
C TYR A 328 -3.96 8.86 -20.74
N PRO A 329 -3.37 7.65 -20.63
CA PRO A 329 -2.62 7.05 -21.74
C PRO A 329 -3.52 6.83 -22.96
N SER A 330 -2.97 7.12 -24.13
CA SER A 330 -3.69 6.96 -25.40
C SER A 330 -3.97 5.50 -25.72
N LEU A 331 -5.13 5.24 -26.28
CA LEU A 331 -5.51 3.91 -26.82
C LEU A 331 -5.21 3.76 -28.33
N GLU A 332 -4.69 4.81 -28.99
CA GLU A 332 -4.33 4.76 -30.40
C GLU A 332 -3.27 3.68 -30.65
N PRO A 333 -3.48 2.75 -31.61
CA PRO A 333 -2.57 1.62 -31.83
C PRO A 333 -1.10 2.02 -32.06
N SER A 334 -0.87 3.20 -32.65
CA SER A 334 0.48 3.74 -32.91
C SER A 334 1.18 4.27 -31.64
N GLN A 335 0.44 4.43 -30.55
CA GLN A 335 0.93 4.94 -29.26
C GLN A 335 0.97 3.86 -28.18
N LEU A 336 0.62 2.63 -28.51
CA LEU A 336 0.74 1.49 -27.60
C LEU A 336 2.15 0.88 -27.68
N ASP A 337 2.62 0.34 -26.57
CA ASP A 337 3.85 -0.44 -26.49
C ASP A 337 3.52 -1.94 -26.67
N GLU A 338 3.65 -2.48 -27.88
CA GLU A 338 3.27 -3.86 -28.23
C GLU A 338 1.83 -4.25 -27.83
N GLY A 339 0.90 -3.28 -27.82
CA GLY A 339 -0.50 -3.46 -27.45
C GLY A 339 -0.81 -3.19 -25.97
N ASP A 340 0.14 -2.66 -25.23
CA ASP A 340 -0.02 -2.20 -23.86
C ASP A 340 -0.19 -0.68 -23.78
N LEU A 341 -0.85 -0.18 -22.74
CA LEU A 341 -0.81 1.23 -22.41
C LEU A 341 0.64 1.66 -22.17
N GLN A 342 1.09 2.70 -22.84
CA GLN A 342 2.35 3.33 -22.47
C GLN A 342 2.20 4.03 -21.12
N TRP A 343 3.19 3.84 -20.23
CA TRP A 343 3.30 4.67 -19.06
C TRP A 343 3.79 6.08 -19.48
N ASN A 344 3.31 7.10 -18.80
CA ASN A 344 3.72 8.49 -19.00
C ASN A 344 4.13 9.19 -17.70
N ASN A 345 3.90 8.55 -16.56
CA ASN A 345 4.29 9.03 -15.26
C ASN A 345 5.17 7.98 -14.55
N ASP A 346 6.41 8.34 -14.24
CA ASP A 346 7.32 7.47 -13.47
C ASP A 346 6.81 7.36 -12.02
N PHE A 347 6.58 6.12 -11.53
CA PHE A 347 6.06 5.89 -10.19
C PHE A 347 6.96 6.49 -9.09
N ARG A 348 8.26 6.63 -9.36
CA ARG A 348 9.22 7.24 -8.43
C ARG A 348 8.94 8.73 -8.18
N GLY A 349 8.26 9.41 -9.10
CA GLY A 349 7.74 10.77 -8.87
C GLY A 349 6.68 10.82 -7.77
N THR A 350 5.84 9.80 -7.70
CA THR A 350 4.88 9.65 -6.59
C THR A 350 5.60 9.38 -5.27
N TYR A 351 6.61 8.49 -5.27
CA TYR A 351 7.42 8.22 -4.07
C TYR A 351 8.17 9.47 -3.60
N ALA A 352 8.80 10.21 -4.52
CA ALA A 352 9.48 11.46 -4.19
C ALA A 352 8.52 12.47 -3.55
N THR A 353 7.29 12.59 -4.09
CA THR A 353 6.26 13.48 -3.53
C THR A 353 5.86 13.05 -2.12
N LEU A 354 5.63 11.77 -1.90
CA LEU A 354 5.26 11.23 -0.58
C LEU A 354 6.41 11.38 0.43
N LEU A 355 7.64 11.09 0.03
CA LEU A 355 8.82 11.23 0.89
C LEU A 355 9.05 12.69 1.29
N GLU A 356 9.08 13.61 0.33
CA GLU A 356 9.46 15.00 0.60
C GLU A 356 8.31 15.84 1.13
N LYS A 357 7.15 15.84 0.44
CA LYS A 357 6.04 16.73 0.79
C LYS A 357 5.18 16.20 1.92
N TRP A 358 5.13 14.88 2.12
CA TRP A 358 4.34 14.27 3.19
C TRP A 358 5.19 13.86 4.39
N MET A 359 6.23 13.06 4.17
CA MET A 359 7.05 12.51 5.25
C MET A 359 8.18 13.45 5.72
N GLY A 360 8.53 14.48 4.93
CA GLY A 360 9.60 15.42 5.25
C GLY A 360 11.02 14.83 5.12
N LEU A 361 11.18 13.79 4.29
CA LEU A 361 12.44 13.08 4.05
C LEU A 361 13.05 13.51 2.71
N ASP A 362 14.39 13.46 2.59
CA ASP A 362 15.08 13.63 1.31
C ASP A 362 14.87 12.36 0.44
N SER A 363 14.18 12.51 -0.67
CA SER A 363 13.88 11.39 -1.56
C SER A 363 15.10 10.91 -2.36
N LYS A 364 16.06 11.78 -2.62
CA LYS A 364 17.17 11.51 -3.53
C LYS A 364 18.07 10.35 -3.12
N PRO A 365 18.52 10.21 -1.86
CA PRO A 365 19.29 9.05 -1.42
C PRO A 365 18.47 7.76 -1.40
N ILE A 366 17.15 7.83 -1.12
CA ILE A 366 16.27 6.68 -1.04
C ILE A 366 15.95 6.11 -2.43
N LEU A 367 15.72 7.00 -3.42
CA LEU A 367 15.33 6.62 -4.78
C LEU A 367 16.53 6.57 -5.76
N GLU A 368 17.74 6.84 -5.27
CA GLU A 368 18.97 6.94 -6.08
C GLU A 368 18.84 7.90 -7.29
N GLY A 369 17.98 8.92 -7.18
CA GLY A 369 17.71 9.86 -8.28
C GLY A 369 16.80 11.02 -7.90
N THR A 370 16.56 11.89 -8.87
CA THR A 370 15.61 13.00 -8.75
C THR A 370 14.49 12.78 -9.77
N PHE A 371 13.25 12.79 -9.32
CA PHE A 371 12.07 12.51 -10.12
C PHE A 371 11.10 13.67 -10.07
N GLU A 372 10.35 13.87 -11.15
CA GLU A 372 9.31 14.90 -11.22
C GLU A 372 8.22 14.61 -10.19
N GLN A 373 7.95 15.58 -9.33
CA GLN A 373 7.00 15.46 -8.25
C GLN A 373 5.63 15.98 -8.67
N PHE A 374 4.61 15.37 -8.12
CA PHE A 374 3.23 15.82 -8.24
C PHE A 374 2.87 16.89 -7.19
N ASP A 375 1.79 17.63 -7.44
CA ASP A 375 1.26 18.64 -6.51
C ASP A 375 -0.03 18.16 -5.84
N PHE A 376 -0.09 16.88 -5.45
CA PHE A 376 -1.26 16.30 -4.79
C PHE A 376 -1.24 16.41 -3.25
N ILE A 377 -0.17 16.88 -2.62
CA ILE A 377 -0.13 17.19 -1.18
C ILE A 377 -0.43 18.68 -0.97
N LYS A 378 -1.33 18.99 0.01
CA LYS A 378 -1.76 20.37 0.36
C LYS A 378 -0.68 21.12 1.13
#